data_e648fea5deff18beef2549957c55f7fa
#
_entry.id   e648fea5deff18beef2549957c55f7fa
#
_cell.length_a   1.000
_cell.length_b   1.000
_cell.length_c   1.000
_cell.angle_alpha   90.00
_cell.angle_beta   90.00
_cell.angle_gamma   90.00
#
_symmetry.space_group_name_H-M   'P 1'
#
loop_
_entity.id
_entity.type
_entity.pdbx_description
1 polymer ?
#
loop_
_entity_poly.entity_id
_entity_poly.type
_entity_poly.pdbx_seq_one_letter_code
_entity_poly.pdbx_strand_id
1 'polypeptide(L)'
;MRLRNIPRAESVLEACKEVVKDPESLRGDWNLEFKKEQPLHIEIGMGKGQFLLTLAAKNPQINYIGIERYSSVLLRAVEKFQELEAEGKAPANIRFICMDANDLPTVFAPAEVSRIYLNFSDPWPKARHARRRLTSNEFFKLYDQILTADGTVEFKTDNRPLFDFSVEELETSELFVLNQLSYDLHNDSTMNQGNIMTEYEAKFSSMGNPICKLIASADNMLQYPDLYTDPVCLHFFPFLSYINREHILCSCFSWKVEAYVTSDDTEL
;
A
#
# COMPACT_ATOMS: atom_id res chain seq x y z
N MET A 1 4.55 -20.29 12.96
CA MET A 1 6.01 -20.50 13.24
C MET A 1 6.34 -19.77 14.55
N ARG A 2 7.06 -20.39 15.49
CA ARG A 2 7.42 -19.72 16.75
C ARG A 2 8.60 -18.78 16.44
N LEU A 3 8.38 -17.48 16.47
CA LEU A 3 9.43 -16.47 16.34
C LEU A 3 10.44 -16.65 17.49
N ARG A 4 11.72 -16.84 17.14
CA ARG A 4 12.80 -16.90 18.13
C ARG A 4 13.36 -15.48 18.27
N ASN A 5 13.47 -15.02 19.50
CA ASN A 5 14.20 -13.79 19.78
C ASN A 5 15.67 -13.99 19.34
N ILE A 6 16.20 -13.03 18.59
CA ILE A 6 17.59 -12.99 18.15
C ILE A 6 18.27 -11.83 18.90
N PRO A 7 19.10 -12.11 19.93
CA PRO A 7 19.64 -11.05 20.81
C PRO A 7 20.37 -9.93 20.08
N ARG A 8 21.02 -10.23 18.94
CA ARG A 8 21.74 -9.23 18.13
C ARG A 8 20.84 -8.36 17.26
N ALA A 9 19.52 -8.65 17.18
CA ALA A 9 18.63 -7.94 16.27
C ALA A 9 18.64 -6.42 16.53
N GLU A 10 18.47 -6.03 17.80
CA GLU A 10 18.41 -4.64 18.19
C GLU A 10 19.70 -3.87 17.82
N SER A 11 20.88 -4.44 18.13
CA SER A 11 22.15 -3.79 17.83
C SER A 11 22.42 -3.64 16.32
N VAL A 12 22.00 -4.61 15.50
CA VAL A 12 22.14 -4.52 14.04
C VAL A 12 21.17 -3.51 13.45
N LEU A 13 19.92 -3.53 13.91
CA LEU A 13 18.92 -2.54 13.50
C LEU A 13 19.34 -1.13 13.89
N GLU A 14 19.90 -0.94 15.09
CA GLU A 14 20.42 0.34 15.57
C GLU A 14 21.57 0.87 14.70
N ALA A 15 22.44 0.00 14.23
CA ALA A 15 23.59 0.37 13.41
C ALA A 15 23.22 0.66 11.94
N CYS A 16 22.06 0.19 11.44
CA CYS A 16 21.65 0.40 10.07
C CYS A 16 20.99 1.78 9.89
N LYS A 17 21.51 2.59 8.97
CA LYS A 17 21.01 3.94 8.68
C LYS A 17 19.65 3.97 7.99
N GLU A 18 19.30 2.90 7.26
CA GLU A 18 18.03 2.76 6.58
C GLU A 18 16.89 2.30 7.52
N VAL A 19 17.23 1.90 8.75
CA VAL A 19 16.24 1.66 9.79
C VAL A 19 15.95 2.98 10.52
N VAL A 20 14.76 3.51 10.34
CA VAL A 20 14.32 4.76 10.98
C VAL A 20 13.98 4.49 12.45
N LYS A 21 14.60 5.23 13.37
CA LYS A 21 14.49 5.02 14.82
C LYS A 21 13.33 5.82 15.43
N ASP A 22 13.11 7.01 14.91
CA ASP A 22 12.07 7.92 15.35
C ASP A 22 11.17 8.28 14.15
N PRO A 23 10.32 7.33 13.71
CA PRO A 23 9.49 7.54 12.54
C PRO A 23 8.38 8.58 12.78
N GLU A 24 7.95 8.81 14.02
CA GLU A 24 6.93 9.79 14.36
C GLU A 24 7.41 11.23 14.06
N SER A 25 8.71 11.49 14.20
CA SER A 25 9.29 12.80 13.89
C SER A 25 9.28 13.14 12.39
N LEU A 26 9.08 12.14 11.53
CA LEU A 26 9.04 12.28 10.06
C LEU A 26 7.61 12.35 9.50
N ARG A 27 6.61 12.38 10.38
CA ARG A 27 5.21 12.43 9.97
C ARG A 27 4.90 13.68 9.15
N GLY A 28 4.56 13.49 7.86
CA GLY A 28 4.34 14.57 6.89
C GLY A 28 5.59 15.00 6.12
N ASP A 29 6.77 14.49 6.50
CA ASP A 29 8.07 14.90 5.98
C ASP A 29 8.91 13.74 5.43
N TRP A 30 8.30 12.59 5.09
CA TRP A 30 9.02 11.42 4.58
C TRP A 30 9.86 11.71 3.34
N ASN A 31 9.43 12.65 2.49
CA ASN A 31 10.22 13.06 1.32
C ASN A 31 11.56 13.69 1.69
N LEU A 32 11.67 14.34 2.86
CA LEU A 32 12.95 14.90 3.38
C LEU A 32 13.92 13.77 3.75
N GLU A 33 13.42 12.68 4.36
CA GLU A 33 14.25 11.51 4.70
C GLU A 33 14.81 10.84 3.44
N PHE A 34 14.03 10.71 2.40
CA PHE A 34 14.49 10.17 1.11
C PHE A 34 15.27 11.19 0.27
N LYS A 35 15.22 12.49 0.61
CA LYS A 35 15.80 13.60 -0.17
C LYS A 35 15.26 13.64 -1.61
N LYS A 36 14.07 13.16 -1.83
CA LYS A 36 13.38 13.08 -3.12
C LYS A 36 11.88 13.17 -2.91
N GLU A 37 11.24 14.07 -3.65
CA GLU A 37 9.79 14.15 -3.72
C GLU A 37 9.27 13.11 -4.72
N GLN A 38 8.80 11.98 -4.19
CA GLN A 38 8.35 10.83 -4.96
C GLN A 38 7.14 10.19 -4.25
N PRO A 39 6.25 9.47 -4.97
CA PRO A 39 5.19 8.71 -4.34
C PRO A 39 5.75 7.76 -3.28
N LEU A 40 5.05 7.66 -2.14
CA LEU A 40 5.44 6.80 -1.04
C LEU A 40 4.57 5.55 -1.01
N HIS A 41 5.20 4.39 -1.11
CA HIS A 41 4.55 3.09 -0.97
C HIS A 41 5.04 2.38 0.30
N ILE A 42 4.16 1.67 0.99
CA ILE A 42 4.52 0.92 2.19
C ILE A 42 4.14 -0.55 2.07
N GLU A 43 4.95 -1.45 2.66
CA GLU A 43 4.58 -2.85 2.88
C GLU A 43 4.43 -3.10 4.38
N ILE A 44 3.25 -3.56 4.81
CA ILE A 44 2.95 -3.86 6.21
C ILE A 44 3.08 -5.36 6.44
N GLY A 45 3.91 -5.73 7.41
CA GLY A 45 4.27 -7.12 7.64
C GLY A 45 5.24 -7.63 6.58
N MET A 46 6.25 -6.84 6.22
CA MET A 46 7.19 -7.11 5.12
C MET A 46 8.02 -8.38 5.30
N GLY A 47 8.04 -8.95 6.48
CA GLY A 47 8.77 -10.17 6.78
C GLY A 47 10.27 -10.02 6.52
N LYS A 48 10.82 -10.86 5.63
CA LYS A 48 12.25 -10.87 5.29
C LYS A 48 12.62 -9.89 4.15
N GLY A 49 11.69 -9.06 3.69
CA GLY A 49 11.92 -7.94 2.80
C GLY A 49 12.20 -8.24 1.32
N GLN A 50 12.17 -9.50 0.88
CA GLN A 50 12.51 -9.85 -0.51
C GLN A 50 11.63 -9.12 -1.54
N PHE A 51 10.33 -9.06 -1.29
CA PHE A 51 9.38 -8.38 -2.17
C PHE A 51 9.71 -6.90 -2.30
N LEU A 52 9.80 -6.20 -1.17
CA LEU A 52 10.01 -4.76 -1.14
C LEU A 52 11.37 -4.35 -1.68
N LEU A 53 12.43 -5.10 -1.36
CA LEU A 53 13.79 -4.87 -1.92
C LEU A 53 13.79 -5.00 -3.44
N THR A 54 13.11 -6.04 -3.98
CA THR A 54 12.99 -6.24 -5.42
C THR A 54 12.17 -5.12 -6.08
N LEU A 55 11.08 -4.70 -5.42
CA LEU A 55 10.20 -3.64 -5.92
C LEU A 55 10.93 -2.29 -5.95
N ALA A 56 11.66 -1.94 -4.88
CA ALA A 56 12.46 -0.72 -4.79
C ALA A 56 13.57 -0.66 -5.86
N ALA A 57 14.26 -1.77 -6.09
CA ALA A 57 15.30 -1.84 -7.12
C ALA A 57 14.75 -1.65 -8.55
N LYS A 58 13.52 -2.15 -8.81
CA LYS A 58 12.87 -2.01 -10.13
C LYS A 58 12.26 -0.63 -10.36
N ASN A 59 11.90 0.10 -9.32
CA ASN A 59 11.15 1.36 -9.40
C ASN A 59 11.86 2.47 -8.63
N PRO A 60 13.00 3.00 -9.11
CA PRO A 60 13.78 4.02 -8.40
C PRO A 60 13.08 5.38 -8.29
N GLN A 61 11.94 5.56 -8.96
CA GLN A 61 11.10 6.76 -8.94
C GLN A 61 10.01 6.72 -7.85
N ILE A 62 9.99 5.70 -7.00
CA ILE A 62 9.03 5.53 -5.91
C ILE A 62 9.80 5.31 -4.62
N ASN A 63 9.42 5.95 -3.52
CA ASN A 63 9.97 5.71 -2.19
C ASN A 63 9.24 4.54 -1.51
N TYR A 64 9.97 3.70 -0.82
CA TYR A 64 9.41 2.51 -0.17
C TYR A 64 9.74 2.46 1.31
N ILE A 65 8.74 2.13 2.14
CA ILE A 65 8.95 1.84 3.56
C ILE A 65 8.45 0.44 3.88
N GLY A 66 9.32 -0.37 4.44
CA GLY A 66 8.97 -1.68 4.96
C GLY A 66 8.72 -1.64 6.46
N ILE A 67 7.54 -2.09 6.87
CA ILE A 67 7.09 -2.13 8.25
C ILE A 67 7.03 -3.57 8.72
N GLU A 68 7.72 -3.88 9.83
CA GLU A 68 7.69 -5.19 10.46
C GLU A 68 7.65 -5.02 11.99
N ARG A 69 6.74 -5.74 12.63
CA ARG A 69 6.55 -5.65 14.07
C ARG A 69 7.67 -6.29 14.90
N TYR A 70 8.28 -7.34 14.36
CA TYR A 70 9.25 -8.14 15.09
C TYR A 70 10.68 -7.83 14.65
N SER A 71 11.49 -7.27 15.56
CA SER A 71 12.90 -6.93 15.32
C SER A 71 13.73 -8.11 14.78
N SER A 72 13.48 -9.32 15.25
CA SER A 72 14.17 -10.53 14.78
C SER A 72 13.77 -10.96 13.36
N VAL A 73 12.62 -10.52 12.85
CA VAL A 73 12.21 -10.74 11.46
C VAL A 73 12.76 -9.63 10.58
N LEU A 74 12.61 -8.37 11.01
CA LEU A 74 13.17 -7.20 10.33
C LEU A 74 14.68 -7.31 10.15
N LEU A 75 15.39 -7.87 11.13
CA LEU A 75 16.82 -8.18 11.00
C LEU A 75 17.15 -8.92 9.71
N ARG A 76 16.30 -9.86 9.26
CA ARG A 76 16.56 -10.63 8.04
C ARG A 76 16.44 -9.79 6.77
N ALA A 77 15.54 -8.80 6.78
CA ALA A 77 15.43 -7.84 5.69
C ALA A 77 16.65 -6.90 5.64
N VAL A 78 17.08 -6.44 6.81
CA VAL A 78 18.27 -5.58 6.93
C VAL A 78 19.54 -6.32 6.53
N GLU A 79 19.72 -7.58 6.93
CA GLU A 79 20.85 -8.41 6.50
C GLU A 79 20.91 -8.56 4.96
N LYS A 80 19.76 -8.83 4.31
CA LYS A 80 19.69 -8.86 2.84
C LYS A 80 20.01 -7.51 2.20
N PHE A 81 19.53 -6.42 2.80
CA PHE A 81 19.85 -5.08 2.32
C PHE A 81 21.35 -4.81 2.40
N GLN A 82 22.01 -5.16 3.51
CA GLN A 82 23.46 -5.01 3.70
C GLN A 82 24.26 -5.89 2.73
N GLU A 83 23.80 -7.10 2.41
CA GLU A 83 24.41 -7.95 1.37
C GLU A 83 24.36 -7.25 0.00
N LEU A 84 23.20 -6.68 -0.37
CA LEU A 84 23.06 -5.88 -1.59
C LEU A 84 23.90 -4.60 -1.57
N GLU A 85 24.04 -3.96 -0.43
CA GLU A 85 24.89 -2.77 -0.25
C GLU A 85 26.37 -3.11 -0.48
N ALA A 86 26.84 -4.23 0.07
CA ALA A 86 28.20 -4.70 -0.13
C ALA A 86 28.50 -5.04 -1.61
N GLU A 87 27.46 -5.42 -2.38
CA GLU A 87 27.55 -5.65 -3.82
C GLU A 87 27.35 -4.37 -4.66
N GLY A 88 27.08 -3.23 -4.05
CA GLY A 88 26.75 -1.98 -4.75
C GLY A 88 25.39 -2.00 -5.47
N LYS A 89 24.46 -2.87 -5.05
CA LYS A 89 23.14 -3.08 -5.66
C LYS A 89 21.96 -2.66 -4.75
N ALA A 90 22.22 -2.16 -3.55
CA ALA A 90 21.17 -1.76 -2.62
C ALA A 90 20.35 -0.59 -3.18
N PRO A 91 19.02 -0.67 -3.16
CA PRO A 91 18.17 0.43 -3.58
C PRO A 91 18.25 1.60 -2.58
N ALA A 92 18.44 2.83 -3.08
CA ALA A 92 18.53 4.02 -2.23
C ALA A 92 17.17 4.52 -1.75
N ASN A 93 16.10 4.08 -2.39
CA ASN A 93 14.71 4.51 -2.20
C ASN A 93 13.92 3.59 -1.24
N ILE A 94 14.59 3.02 -0.23
CA ILE A 94 13.96 2.14 0.76
C ILE A 94 14.34 2.56 2.19
N ARG A 95 13.38 2.44 3.11
CA ARG A 95 13.58 2.55 4.57
C ARG A 95 12.84 1.42 5.28
N PHE A 96 13.24 1.17 6.52
CA PHE A 96 12.67 0.13 7.36
C PHE A 96 12.21 0.72 8.69
N ILE A 97 11.08 0.25 9.20
CA ILE A 97 10.53 0.64 10.50
C ILE A 97 10.16 -0.61 11.30
N CYS A 98 10.59 -0.66 12.55
CA CYS A 98 10.17 -1.69 13.50
C CYS A 98 9.00 -1.16 14.33
N MET A 99 7.74 -1.40 13.93
CA MET A 99 6.56 -0.89 14.62
C MET A 99 5.33 -1.79 14.46
N ASP A 100 4.32 -1.56 15.29
CA ASP A 100 2.99 -2.15 15.11
C ASP A 100 2.19 -1.36 14.07
N ALA A 101 1.44 -2.06 13.22
CA ALA A 101 0.60 -1.43 12.20
C ALA A 101 -0.57 -0.58 12.79
N ASN A 102 -0.90 -0.76 14.05
CA ASN A 102 -1.89 0.10 14.72
C ASN A 102 -1.40 1.55 14.88
N ASP A 103 -0.08 1.77 14.82
CA ASP A 103 0.54 3.08 15.02
C ASP A 103 0.73 3.86 13.70
N LEU A 104 0.20 3.36 12.55
CA LEU A 104 0.34 4.02 11.25
C LEU A 104 -0.01 5.52 11.25
N PRO A 105 -1.12 5.99 11.85
CA PRO A 105 -1.47 7.41 11.83
C PRO A 105 -0.55 8.30 12.70
N THR A 106 0.27 7.73 13.58
CA THR A 106 1.28 8.49 14.33
C THR A 106 2.54 8.73 13.51
N VAL A 107 2.77 7.88 12.49
CA VAL A 107 3.97 7.86 11.65
C VAL A 107 3.74 8.51 10.28
N PHE A 108 2.53 8.39 9.74
CA PHE A 108 2.17 8.97 8.45
C PHE A 108 1.08 10.04 8.59
N ALA A 109 1.25 11.14 7.89
CA ALA A 109 0.24 12.19 7.79
C ALA A 109 -0.88 11.81 6.80
N PRO A 110 -2.03 12.50 6.82
CA PRO A 110 -3.06 12.35 5.81
C PRO A 110 -2.51 12.59 4.40
N ALA A 111 -2.93 11.76 3.44
CA ALA A 111 -2.53 11.83 2.04
C ALA A 111 -1.01 11.70 1.79
N GLU A 112 -0.28 11.00 2.65
CA GLU A 112 1.16 10.82 2.52
C GLU A 112 1.55 9.50 1.83
N VAL A 113 0.71 8.47 1.90
CA VAL A 113 0.96 7.15 1.34
C VAL A 113 0.13 6.92 0.09
N SER A 114 0.77 6.57 -1.04
CA SER A 114 0.06 6.31 -2.30
C SER A 114 -0.34 4.85 -2.47
N ARG A 115 0.35 3.91 -1.80
CA ARG A 115 0.03 2.48 -1.90
C ARG A 115 0.47 1.69 -0.69
N ILE A 116 -0.39 0.75 -0.29
CA ILE A 116 -0.13 -0.21 0.78
C ILE A 116 -0.10 -1.61 0.19
N TYR A 117 0.96 -2.38 0.50
CA TYR A 117 1.07 -3.79 0.17
C TYR A 117 0.89 -4.65 1.41
N LEU A 118 0.03 -5.66 1.30
CA LEU A 118 -0.23 -6.68 2.32
C LEU A 118 0.05 -8.05 1.69
N ASN A 119 1.20 -8.65 1.97
CA ASN A 119 1.58 -9.92 1.39
C ASN A 119 1.61 -11.03 2.45
N PHE A 120 0.72 -12.02 2.31
CA PHE A 120 0.67 -13.24 3.14
C PHE A 120 0.63 -12.95 4.64
N SER A 121 -0.12 -11.93 5.03
CA SER A 121 -0.32 -11.55 6.43
C SER A 121 -0.97 -12.68 7.25
N ASP A 122 -0.77 -12.64 8.58
CA ASP A 122 -1.30 -13.65 9.49
C ASP A 122 -2.83 -13.76 9.41
N PRO A 123 -3.39 -14.97 9.19
CA PRO A 123 -4.82 -15.15 8.94
C PRO A 123 -5.68 -15.05 10.20
N TRP A 124 -5.10 -15.11 11.39
CA TRP A 124 -5.82 -15.07 12.67
C TRP A 124 -7.11 -15.90 12.65
N PRO A 125 -7.04 -17.25 12.62
CA PRO A 125 -8.16 -18.12 12.23
C PRO A 125 -9.34 -18.10 13.21
N LYS A 126 -9.15 -17.62 14.45
CA LYS A 126 -10.24 -17.53 15.43
C LYS A 126 -11.07 -16.28 15.20
N ALA A 127 -12.40 -16.41 15.13
CA ALA A 127 -13.32 -15.28 14.89
C ALA A 127 -13.11 -14.11 15.85
N ARG A 128 -12.85 -14.37 17.15
CA ARG A 128 -12.54 -13.30 18.14
C ARG A 128 -11.28 -12.49 17.83
N HIS A 129 -10.45 -12.94 16.87
CA HIS A 129 -9.23 -12.26 16.43
C HIS A 129 -9.41 -11.56 15.06
N ALA A 130 -10.60 -11.53 14.49
CA ALA A 130 -10.85 -10.95 13.16
C ALA A 130 -10.30 -9.53 13.03
N ARG A 131 -10.47 -8.68 14.07
CA ARG A 131 -9.93 -7.30 14.11
C ARG A 131 -8.40 -7.19 14.04
N ARG A 132 -7.67 -8.31 14.19
CA ARG A 132 -6.19 -8.34 14.05
C ARG A 132 -5.73 -8.61 12.62
N ARG A 133 -6.65 -8.99 11.73
CA ARG A 133 -6.36 -9.19 10.31
C ARG A 133 -6.09 -7.83 9.68
N LEU A 134 -5.01 -7.71 8.94
CA LEU A 134 -4.64 -6.44 8.28
C LEU A 134 -5.65 -6.00 7.20
N THR A 135 -6.61 -6.85 6.85
CA THR A 135 -7.71 -6.57 5.93
C THR A 135 -9.06 -6.40 6.64
N SER A 136 -9.07 -6.17 7.96
CA SER A 136 -10.30 -5.86 8.69
C SER A 136 -10.69 -4.38 8.51
N ASN A 137 -11.98 -4.07 8.68
CA ASN A 137 -12.49 -2.68 8.65
C ASN A 137 -11.80 -1.77 9.67
N GLU A 138 -11.29 -2.31 10.79
CA GLU A 138 -10.49 -1.55 11.75
C GLU A 138 -9.19 -1.05 11.11
N PHE A 139 -8.52 -1.88 10.30
CA PHE A 139 -7.32 -1.48 9.58
C PHE A 139 -7.62 -0.61 8.37
N PHE A 140 -8.70 -0.86 7.63
CA PHE A 140 -9.11 0.04 6.54
C PHE A 140 -9.34 1.47 7.03
N LYS A 141 -9.89 1.67 8.24
CA LYS A 141 -10.00 2.99 8.88
C LYS A 141 -8.64 3.65 9.17
N LEU A 142 -7.60 2.87 9.46
CA LEU A 142 -6.25 3.40 9.64
C LEU A 142 -5.61 3.75 8.29
N TYR A 143 -5.83 2.93 7.27
CA TYR A 143 -5.31 3.16 5.93
C TYR A 143 -5.93 4.41 5.28
N ASP A 144 -7.24 4.62 5.45
CA ASP A 144 -7.94 5.81 4.99
C ASP A 144 -7.33 7.11 5.54
N GLN A 145 -6.86 7.09 6.78
CA GLN A 145 -6.24 8.27 7.42
C GLN A 145 -4.90 8.69 6.79
N ILE A 146 -4.22 7.81 6.09
CA ILE A 146 -2.86 8.05 5.58
C ILE A 146 -2.75 7.99 4.06
N LEU A 147 -3.71 7.35 3.38
CA LEU A 147 -3.70 7.20 1.93
C LEU A 147 -4.01 8.51 1.21
N THR A 148 -3.37 8.70 0.06
CA THR A 148 -3.77 9.73 -0.92
C THR A 148 -5.17 9.42 -1.46
N ALA A 149 -5.81 10.41 -2.06
CA ALA A 149 -7.15 10.27 -2.62
C ALA A 149 -7.26 9.17 -3.71
N ASP A 150 -6.18 8.90 -4.43
CA ASP A 150 -6.03 7.82 -5.42
C ASP A 150 -5.27 6.60 -4.86
N GLY A 151 -5.05 6.60 -3.55
CA GLY A 151 -4.28 5.58 -2.86
C GLY A 151 -4.93 4.20 -2.91
N THR A 152 -4.10 3.16 -2.97
CA THR A 152 -4.58 1.78 -3.12
C THR A 152 -4.00 0.84 -2.07
N VAL A 153 -4.77 -0.19 -1.75
CA VAL A 153 -4.34 -1.34 -0.94
C VAL A 153 -4.30 -2.57 -1.84
N GLU A 154 -3.13 -3.20 -1.96
CA GLU A 154 -2.95 -4.48 -2.65
C GLU A 154 -2.75 -5.59 -1.62
N PHE A 155 -3.59 -6.62 -1.68
CA PHE A 155 -3.50 -7.78 -0.80
C PHE A 155 -3.32 -9.07 -1.58
N LYS A 156 -2.33 -9.90 -1.16
CA LYS A 156 -2.09 -11.24 -1.68
C LYS A 156 -2.05 -12.29 -0.57
N THR A 157 -2.66 -13.44 -0.81
CA THR A 157 -2.61 -14.58 0.12
C THR A 157 -2.96 -15.89 -0.61
N ASP A 158 -2.44 -17.02 -0.08
CA ASP A 158 -2.88 -18.38 -0.42
C ASP A 158 -3.97 -18.88 0.54
N ASN A 159 -4.28 -18.12 1.60
CA ASN A 159 -5.29 -18.46 2.58
C ASN A 159 -6.69 -18.04 2.12
N ARG A 160 -7.42 -18.95 1.49
CA ARG A 160 -8.74 -18.69 0.94
C ARG A 160 -9.74 -18.14 1.98
N PRO A 161 -9.85 -18.70 3.21
CA PRO A 161 -10.75 -18.12 4.23
C PRO A 161 -10.40 -16.69 4.63
N LEU A 162 -9.11 -16.33 4.67
CA LEU A 162 -8.70 -14.95 4.93
C LEU A 162 -9.07 -14.05 3.74
N PHE A 163 -8.91 -14.55 2.51
CA PHE A 163 -9.24 -13.80 1.32
C PHE A 163 -10.74 -13.51 1.20
N ASP A 164 -11.59 -14.54 1.39
CA ASP A 164 -13.04 -14.38 1.40
C ASP A 164 -13.49 -13.37 2.47
N PHE A 165 -12.96 -13.47 3.69
CA PHE A 165 -13.18 -12.47 4.73
C PHE A 165 -12.78 -11.04 4.27
N SER A 166 -11.66 -10.90 3.57
CA SER A 166 -11.20 -9.58 3.10
C SER A 166 -12.12 -8.98 2.05
N VAL A 167 -12.70 -9.82 1.20
CA VAL A 167 -13.72 -9.40 0.23
C VAL A 167 -14.99 -8.95 0.95
N GLU A 168 -15.48 -9.73 1.93
CA GLU A 168 -16.66 -9.38 2.75
C GLU A 168 -16.48 -8.05 3.49
N GLU A 169 -15.29 -7.80 4.07
CA GLU A 169 -14.98 -6.53 4.75
C GLU A 169 -15.02 -5.34 3.77
N LEU A 170 -14.51 -5.53 2.54
CA LEU A 170 -14.55 -4.49 1.49
C LEU A 170 -15.96 -4.26 0.95
N GLU A 171 -16.75 -5.32 0.74
CA GLU A 171 -18.14 -5.22 0.27
C GLU A 171 -19.03 -4.43 1.26
N THR A 172 -18.70 -4.48 2.55
CA THR A 172 -19.40 -3.75 3.61
C THR A 172 -18.72 -2.44 4.00
N SER A 173 -17.59 -2.09 3.39
CA SER A 173 -16.84 -0.87 3.68
C SER A 173 -17.52 0.34 3.05
N GLU A 174 -17.64 1.42 3.83
CA GLU A 174 -18.00 2.74 3.33
C GLU A 174 -16.78 3.57 2.88
N LEU A 175 -15.56 3.08 3.17
CA LEU A 175 -14.30 3.82 2.96
C LEU A 175 -13.51 3.32 1.75
N PHE A 176 -13.75 2.07 1.31
CA PHE A 176 -12.97 1.45 0.23
C PHE A 176 -13.86 0.78 -0.80
N VAL A 177 -13.42 0.85 -2.06
CA VAL A 177 -14.05 0.16 -3.20
C VAL A 177 -13.11 -0.95 -3.68
N LEU A 178 -13.66 -2.15 -3.88
CA LEU A 178 -12.94 -3.26 -4.49
C LEU A 178 -12.85 -3.05 -6.01
N ASN A 179 -11.63 -2.81 -6.51
CA ASN A 179 -11.39 -2.50 -7.93
C ASN A 179 -11.07 -3.74 -8.76
N GLN A 180 -10.24 -4.64 -8.21
CA GLN A 180 -9.80 -5.84 -8.92
C GLN A 180 -9.74 -7.02 -7.96
N LEU A 181 -10.06 -8.20 -8.48
CA LEU A 181 -10.14 -9.45 -7.73
C LEU A 181 -9.69 -10.63 -8.59
N SER A 182 -8.78 -11.44 -8.07
CA SER A 182 -8.41 -12.73 -8.66
C SER A 182 -8.28 -13.80 -7.59
N TYR A 183 -8.85 -14.96 -7.83
CA TYR A 183 -8.73 -16.14 -6.97
C TYR A 183 -7.59 -17.08 -7.39
N ASP A 184 -6.96 -16.78 -8.52
CA ASP A 184 -5.79 -17.50 -9.05
C ASP A 184 -4.91 -16.56 -9.86
N LEU A 185 -4.11 -15.76 -9.15
CA LEU A 185 -3.27 -14.71 -9.70
C LEU A 185 -2.36 -15.21 -10.83
N HIS A 186 -1.78 -16.40 -10.68
CA HIS A 186 -0.79 -16.88 -11.64
C HIS A 186 -1.41 -17.29 -12.99
N ASN A 187 -2.69 -17.60 -13.00
CA ASN A 187 -3.48 -17.87 -14.22
C ASN A 187 -4.28 -16.64 -14.71
N ASP A 188 -4.22 -15.52 -13.99
CA ASP A 188 -4.83 -14.26 -14.39
C ASP A 188 -3.84 -13.41 -15.19
N SER A 189 -4.00 -13.35 -16.49
CA SER A 189 -3.06 -12.66 -17.41
C SER A 189 -2.99 -11.14 -17.16
N THR A 190 -4.04 -10.54 -16.62
CA THR A 190 -4.11 -9.09 -16.32
C THR A 190 -3.47 -8.77 -14.98
N MET A 191 -3.95 -9.41 -13.90
CA MET A 191 -3.48 -9.11 -12.55
C MET A 191 -2.08 -9.67 -12.24
N ASN A 192 -1.61 -10.66 -13.03
CA ASN A 192 -0.26 -11.20 -12.89
C ASN A 192 0.79 -10.38 -13.65
N GLN A 193 0.38 -9.43 -14.49
CA GLN A 193 1.32 -8.60 -15.23
C GLN A 193 2.16 -7.75 -14.25
N GLY A 194 3.49 -7.89 -14.34
CA GLY A 194 4.41 -7.17 -13.46
C GLY A 194 4.45 -7.68 -12.00
N ASN A 195 3.79 -8.78 -11.69
CA ASN A 195 3.80 -9.37 -10.35
C ASN A 195 5.23 -9.68 -9.89
N ILE A 196 5.54 -9.27 -8.67
CA ILE A 196 6.77 -9.64 -7.97
C ILE A 196 6.38 -10.67 -6.92
N MET A 197 6.93 -11.88 -7.05
CA MET A 197 6.64 -12.94 -6.10
C MET A 197 7.43 -12.74 -4.80
N THR A 198 6.78 -12.94 -3.66
CA THR A 198 7.47 -13.10 -2.38
C THR A 198 8.15 -14.47 -2.30
N GLU A 199 9.10 -14.67 -1.36
CA GLU A 199 9.66 -16.02 -1.10
C GLU A 199 8.55 -17.02 -0.71
N TYR A 200 7.55 -16.53 0.02
CA TYR A 200 6.41 -17.33 0.43
C TYR A 200 5.55 -17.73 -0.77
N GLU A 201 5.21 -16.78 -1.62
CA GLU A 201 4.46 -16.98 -2.85
C GLU A 201 5.11 -18.03 -3.76
N ALA A 202 6.42 -17.86 -4.05
CA ALA A 202 7.17 -18.79 -4.89
C ALA A 202 7.14 -20.23 -4.33
N LYS A 203 7.27 -20.37 -3.01
CA LYS A 203 7.22 -21.68 -2.34
C LYS A 203 5.83 -22.33 -2.46
N PHE A 204 4.76 -21.59 -2.13
CA PHE A 204 3.43 -22.19 -2.04
C PHE A 204 2.77 -22.37 -3.41
N SER A 205 3.02 -21.46 -4.36
CA SER A 205 2.58 -21.65 -5.74
C SER A 205 3.24 -22.87 -6.41
N SER A 206 4.52 -23.12 -6.13
CA SER A 206 5.20 -24.33 -6.63
C SER A 206 4.62 -25.64 -6.06
N MET A 207 3.88 -25.56 -4.95
CA MET A 207 3.15 -26.67 -4.35
C MET A 207 1.72 -26.81 -4.92
N GLY A 208 1.33 -25.96 -5.87
CA GLY A 208 0.02 -25.96 -6.49
C GLY A 208 -1.05 -25.15 -5.75
N ASN A 209 -0.67 -24.37 -4.74
CA ASN A 209 -1.63 -23.49 -4.06
C ASN A 209 -1.95 -22.28 -4.96
N PRO A 210 -3.22 -22.02 -5.31
CA PRO A 210 -3.58 -20.80 -5.99
C PRO A 210 -3.34 -19.59 -5.07
N ILE A 211 -2.84 -18.52 -5.66
CA ILE A 211 -2.64 -17.24 -4.96
C ILE A 211 -3.80 -16.32 -5.28
N CYS A 212 -4.50 -15.87 -4.25
CA CYS A 212 -5.54 -14.86 -4.39
C CYS A 212 -4.93 -13.46 -4.29
N LYS A 213 -5.43 -12.52 -5.10
CA LYS A 213 -5.06 -11.10 -5.06
C LYS A 213 -6.29 -10.21 -5.17
N LEU A 214 -6.34 -9.13 -4.41
CA LEU A 214 -7.27 -8.04 -4.61
C LEU A 214 -6.55 -6.69 -4.60
N ILE A 215 -7.18 -5.69 -5.22
CA ILE A 215 -6.80 -4.29 -5.19
C ILE A 215 -8.04 -3.49 -4.82
N ALA A 216 -7.92 -2.65 -3.79
CA ALA A 216 -8.96 -1.73 -3.36
C ALA A 216 -8.41 -0.30 -3.30
N SER A 217 -9.25 0.69 -3.56
CA SER A 217 -8.93 2.11 -3.41
C SER A 217 -9.84 2.79 -2.41
N ALA A 218 -9.39 3.89 -1.82
CA ALA A 218 -10.24 4.73 -0.99
C ALA A 218 -11.47 5.22 -1.79
N ASP A 219 -12.65 5.25 -1.14
CA ASP A 219 -13.87 5.80 -1.76
C ASP A 219 -13.92 7.31 -1.60
N ASN A 220 -13.47 8.03 -2.62
CA ASN A 220 -13.39 9.50 -2.62
C ASN A 220 -14.75 10.21 -2.57
N MET A 221 -15.87 9.50 -2.79
CA MET A 221 -17.19 10.13 -2.74
C MET A 221 -17.52 10.71 -1.36
N LEU A 222 -16.99 10.11 -0.28
CA LEU A 222 -17.20 10.58 1.08
C LEU A 222 -16.21 11.68 1.51
N GLN A 223 -15.00 11.68 0.94
CA GLN A 223 -13.96 12.67 1.27
C GLN A 223 -14.18 14.03 0.58
N TYR A 224 -14.83 14.05 -0.58
CA TYR A 224 -15.08 15.27 -1.37
C TYR A 224 -16.54 15.34 -1.84
N PRO A 225 -17.52 15.43 -0.92
CA PRO A 225 -18.96 15.50 -1.29
C PRO A 225 -19.26 16.70 -2.20
N ASP A 226 -18.53 17.80 -2.06
CA ASP A 226 -18.75 19.03 -2.82
C ASP A 226 -18.36 18.88 -4.31
N LEU A 227 -17.48 17.95 -4.67
CA LEU A 227 -17.14 17.67 -6.07
C LEU A 227 -18.30 16.98 -6.83
N TYR A 228 -19.19 16.28 -6.11
CA TYR A 228 -20.31 15.55 -6.68
C TYR A 228 -21.66 16.28 -6.53
N THR A 229 -21.71 17.34 -5.72
CA THR A 229 -22.90 18.17 -5.51
C THR A 229 -22.91 19.46 -6.35
N ASP A 230 -21.84 19.74 -7.11
CA ASP A 230 -21.79 20.91 -8.00
C ASP A 230 -22.87 20.75 -9.08
N PRO A 231 -23.87 21.68 -9.16
CA PRO A 231 -24.95 21.63 -10.14
C PRO A 231 -24.47 21.63 -11.59
N VAL A 232 -23.24 22.10 -11.86
CA VAL A 232 -22.61 22.09 -13.18
C VAL A 232 -22.25 20.68 -13.61
N CYS A 233 -21.77 19.81 -12.69
CA CYS A 233 -21.48 18.42 -13.00
C CYS A 233 -22.72 17.59 -13.28
N LEU A 234 -23.82 17.82 -12.56
CA LEU A 234 -25.09 17.10 -12.73
C LEU A 234 -25.81 17.44 -14.05
N HIS A 235 -25.62 18.63 -14.61
CA HIS A 235 -26.28 19.06 -15.85
C HIS A 235 -25.64 18.48 -17.12
N PHE A 236 -24.37 18.10 -17.05
CA PHE A 236 -23.63 17.59 -18.22
C PHE A 236 -23.62 16.06 -18.35
N PHE A 237 -24.04 15.30 -17.31
CA PHE A 237 -23.97 13.85 -17.33
C PHE A 237 -25.24 13.15 -16.83
N PRO A 238 -26.33 13.17 -17.59
CA PRO A 238 -27.59 12.51 -17.17
C PRO A 238 -27.54 10.97 -17.20
N PHE A 239 -26.40 10.34 -17.56
CA PHE A 239 -26.23 8.89 -17.69
C PHE A 239 -25.17 8.29 -16.75
N LEU A 240 -24.88 8.90 -15.59
CA LEU A 240 -23.83 8.48 -14.65
C LEU A 240 -24.06 7.10 -13.98
N SER A 241 -25.19 6.44 -14.19
CA SER A 241 -25.48 5.14 -13.58
C SER A 241 -24.82 3.93 -14.30
N TYR A 242 -24.09 4.13 -15.42
CA TYR A 242 -23.56 3.03 -16.25
C TYR A 242 -22.08 3.17 -16.68
N ILE A 243 -21.34 4.17 -16.24
CA ILE A 243 -19.96 4.38 -16.70
C ILE A 243 -18.96 4.08 -15.55
N ASN A 244 -17.95 3.27 -15.88
CA ASN A 244 -16.86 2.89 -15.00
C ASN A 244 -16.18 4.14 -14.39
N ARG A 245 -16.09 4.23 -13.08
CA ARG A 245 -15.75 5.43 -12.28
C ARG A 245 -14.37 6.03 -12.60
N GLU A 246 -13.43 5.25 -13.12
CA GLU A 246 -12.06 5.68 -13.42
C GLU A 246 -11.94 6.71 -14.56
N HIS A 247 -12.88 6.72 -15.52
CA HIS A 247 -12.83 7.65 -16.65
C HIS A 247 -13.32 9.07 -16.34
N ILE A 248 -14.06 9.26 -15.25
CA ILE A 248 -14.68 10.55 -14.92
C ILE A 248 -13.67 11.50 -14.28
N LEU A 249 -12.78 11.01 -13.41
CA LEU A 249 -11.80 11.85 -12.70
C LEU A 249 -10.75 12.44 -13.65
N CYS A 250 -10.30 11.69 -14.65
CA CYS A 250 -9.29 12.14 -15.60
C CYS A 250 -9.83 13.24 -16.56
N SER A 251 -11.12 13.17 -16.93
CA SER A 251 -11.73 14.16 -17.83
C SER A 251 -12.08 15.48 -17.14
N CYS A 252 -12.54 15.46 -15.88
CA CYS A 252 -12.86 16.67 -15.13
C CYS A 252 -11.62 17.52 -14.78
N PHE A 253 -10.48 16.88 -14.50
CA PHE A 253 -9.24 17.61 -14.21
C PHE A 253 -8.65 18.29 -15.45
N SER A 254 -8.71 17.64 -16.61
CA SER A 254 -8.26 18.21 -17.89
C SER A 254 -9.07 19.45 -18.29
N TRP A 255 -10.39 19.45 -18.10
CA TRP A 255 -11.25 20.58 -18.45
C TRP A 255 -11.11 21.80 -17.52
N LYS A 256 -10.84 21.60 -16.23
CA LYS A 256 -10.63 22.74 -15.30
C LYS A 256 -9.34 23.48 -15.60
N VAL A 257 -8.29 22.81 -16.07
CA VAL A 257 -7.03 23.45 -16.45
C VAL A 257 -7.21 24.26 -17.76
N GLU A 258 -7.94 23.77 -18.73
CA GLU A 258 -8.21 24.52 -19.96
C GLU A 258 -9.16 25.72 -19.77
N ALA A 259 -10.15 25.63 -18.89
CA ALA A 259 -11.06 26.73 -18.58
C ALA A 259 -10.37 27.88 -17.82
N TYR A 260 -9.30 27.62 -17.06
CA TYR A 260 -8.53 28.67 -16.38
C TYR A 260 -7.52 29.37 -17.29
N VAL A 261 -7.07 28.74 -18.38
CA VAL A 261 -6.11 29.31 -19.33
C VAL A 261 -6.81 30.19 -20.37
N THR A 262 -8.11 30.01 -20.61
CA THR A 262 -8.85 30.79 -21.64
C THR A 262 -9.59 32.03 -21.14
N SER A 263 -9.54 32.33 -19.82
CA SER A 263 -10.26 33.51 -19.26
C SER A 263 -9.41 34.78 -19.07
N ASP A 264 -8.10 34.75 -19.37
CA ASP A 264 -7.18 35.88 -19.13
C ASP A 264 -6.70 36.62 -20.40
N ASP A 265 -7.27 36.37 -21.60
CA ASP A 265 -6.87 37.05 -22.83
C ASP A 265 -8.08 37.68 -23.57
N THR A 266 -8.85 38.54 -22.90
CA THR A 266 -9.68 39.53 -23.62
C THR A 266 -10.00 40.72 -22.71
N GLU A 267 -9.01 41.62 -22.53
CA GLU A 267 -9.22 43.08 -22.34
C GLU A 267 -7.89 43.79 -22.59
N LEU A 268 -7.75 44.27 -23.86
CA LEU A 268 -7.10 45.53 -24.24
C LEU A 268 -7.63 45.95 -25.61
#